data_a607e8ab5931a51a0c2ea6eca0e786b5
#
_entry.id   a607e8ab5931a51a0c2ea6eca0e786b5
#
_cell.length_a   1.000
_cell.length_b   1.000
_cell.length_c   1.000
_cell.angle_alpha   90.00
_cell.angle_beta   90.00
_cell.angle_gamma   90.00
#
_symmetry.space_group_name_H-M   'P 1'
#
loop_
_entity.id
_entity.type
_entity.pdbx_description
1 polymer ?
#
loop_
_entity_poly.entity_id
_entity_poly.type
_entity_poly.pdbx_seq_one_letter_code
_entity_poly.pdbx_strand_id
1 'polypeptide(L)'
;MLIRSLTLASLFAVAAPLLAADADSPLAQDRGRARPLVVIAPSSVDPNLLKLRKALEEPANRDGFKQRGMVLYTVINTIGQRDGKDLDPQATMSLIRDLKLGAGSSQKFVLLGKDGEKKLEQAGYVEPAQLFSTIDQLPASEKDATAPAIAAPAAQEPGSKPGKAAKPSKAPQPLDD
;
A
#
# COMPACT_ATOMS: atom_id res chain seq x y z
N MET A 1 5.21 62.75 -21.23
CA MET A 1 5.37 62.03 -19.94
C MET A 1 4.82 60.65 -20.13
N LEU A 2 5.70 59.66 -20.28
CA LEU A 2 5.36 58.24 -20.52
C LEU A 2 5.36 57.49 -19.18
N ILE A 3 4.18 57.07 -18.73
CA ILE A 3 4.03 56.24 -17.54
C ILE A 3 4.10 54.77 -18.00
N ARG A 4 5.21 54.10 -17.71
CA ARG A 4 5.40 52.66 -17.92
C ARG A 4 4.74 51.92 -16.76
N SER A 5 3.59 51.31 -17.03
CA SER A 5 2.95 50.38 -16.11
C SER A 5 3.70 49.05 -16.12
N LEU A 6 4.38 48.76 -15.02
CA LEU A 6 5.06 47.49 -14.77
C LEU A 6 4.07 46.54 -14.14
N THR A 7 3.48 45.63 -14.92
CA THR A 7 2.64 44.56 -14.42
C THR A 7 3.51 43.44 -13.89
N LEU A 8 3.59 43.35 -12.56
CA LEU A 8 4.27 42.28 -11.86
C LEU A 8 3.35 41.03 -11.84
N ALA A 9 3.60 40.06 -12.71
CA ALA A 9 2.92 38.79 -12.73
C ALA A 9 3.49 37.92 -11.60
N SER A 10 2.77 37.83 -10.49
CA SER A 10 3.10 36.93 -9.38
C SER A 10 2.77 35.49 -9.77
N LEU A 11 3.79 34.70 -10.07
CA LEU A 11 3.68 33.28 -10.29
C LEU A 11 3.52 32.57 -8.93
N PHE A 12 2.30 32.27 -8.53
CA PHE A 12 2.04 31.40 -7.36
C PHE A 12 2.38 29.95 -7.74
N ALA A 13 3.57 29.52 -7.39
CA ALA A 13 3.92 28.10 -7.39
C ALA A 13 3.19 27.43 -6.23
N VAL A 14 2.09 26.76 -6.51
CA VAL A 14 1.43 25.86 -5.57
C VAL A 14 2.33 24.64 -5.43
N ALA A 15 3.18 24.62 -4.40
CA ALA A 15 3.88 23.43 -3.98
C ALA A 15 2.86 22.47 -3.37
N ALA A 16 2.33 21.54 -4.17
CA ALA A 16 1.61 20.39 -3.64
C ALA A 16 2.59 19.62 -2.76
N PRO A 17 2.23 19.28 -1.49
CA PRO A 17 3.06 18.37 -0.71
C PRO A 17 3.09 17.04 -1.44
N LEU A 18 4.24 16.66 -1.99
CA LEU A 18 4.54 15.31 -2.39
C LEU A 18 4.49 14.46 -1.11
N LEU A 19 3.32 13.92 -0.83
CA LEU A 19 3.21 12.76 0.05
C LEU A 19 3.87 11.61 -0.70
N ALA A 20 5.19 11.53 -0.62
CA ALA A 20 5.90 10.30 -0.89
C ALA A 20 5.48 9.32 0.21
N ALA A 21 4.31 8.70 0.06
CA ALA A 21 4.01 7.47 0.74
C ALA A 21 5.09 6.51 0.25
N ASP A 22 5.90 5.99 1.18
CA ASP A 22 6.90 5.00 0.86
C ASP A 22 6.20 3.87 0.10
N ALA A 23 6.36 3.84 -1.23
CA ALA A 23 5.73 2.83 -2.10
C ALA A 23 6.19 1.42 -1.71
N ASP A 24 7.28 1.33 -0.99
CA ASP A 24 7.88 0.10 -0.47
C ASP A 24 7.28 -0.33 0.89
N SER A 25 6.39 0.47 1.48
CA SER A 25 5.73 0.08 2.72
C SER A 25 4.81 -1.14 2.50
N PRO A 26 4.88 -2.17 3.35
CA PRO A 26 3.99 -3.33 3.28
C PRO A 26 2.50 -2.93 3.34
N LEU A 27 2.16 -1.90 4.11
CA LEU A 27 0.78 -1.40 4.22
C LEU A 27 0.33 -0.71 2.93
N ALA A 28 1.23 -0.01 2.23
CA ALA A 28 0.91 0.59 0.93
C ALA A 28 0.63 -0.48 -0.13
N GLN A 29 1.37 -1.59 -0.11
CA GLN A 29 1.15 -2.73 -1.01
C GLN A 29 -0.18 -3.45 -0.76
N ASP A 30 -0.65 -3.49 0.48
CA ASP A 30 -1.92 -4.12 0.86
C ASP A 30 -3.13 -3.21 0.65
N ARG A 31 -2.94 -1.91 0.43
CA ARG A 31 -4.03 -0.96 0.20
C ARG A 31 -4.88 -1.36 -1.01
N GLY A 32 -6.19 -1.38 -0.83
CA GLY A 32 -7.16 -1.83 -1.83
C GLY A 32 -7.23 -3.35 -2.03
N ARG A 33 -6.37 -4.12 -1.39
CA ARG A 33 -6.29 -5.58 -1.56
C ARG A 33 -6.62 -6.34 -0.28
N ALA A 34 -6.03 -5.94 0.83
CA ALA A 34 -6.15 -6.63 2.10
C ALA A 34 -6.46 -5.66 3.24
N ARG A 35 -6.85 -6.23 4.39
CA ARG A 35 -7.06 -5.53 5.65
C ARG A 35 -6.00 -5.97 6.65
N PRO A 36 -4.94 -5.18 6.83
CA PRO A 36 -3.90 -5.51 7.80
C PRO A 36 -4.43 -5.47 9.23
N LEU A 37 -4.22 -6.56 9.96
CA LEU A 37 -4.27 -6.59 11.42
C LEU A 37 -2.83 -6.56 11.92
N VAL A 38 -2.42 -5.45 12.50
CA VAL A 38 -1.06 -5.28 13.02
C VAL A 38 -1.08 -5.47 14.54
N VAL A 39 -0.31 -6.43 15.01
CA VAL A 39 -0.14 -6.73 16.43
C VAL A 39 1.28 -6.36 16.84
N ILE A 40 1.37 -5.42 17.75
CA ILE A 40 2.64 -5.04 18.37
C ILE A 40 2.71 -5.76 19.73
N ALA A 41 3.78 -6.48 19.95
CA ALA A 41 3.97 -7.21 21.20
C ALA A 41 5.40 -7.02 21.73
N PRO A 42 5.58 -6.96 23.05
CA PRO A 42 6.90 -6.83 23.66
C PRO A 42 7.72 -8.12 23.53
N SER A 43 7.07 -9.25 23.27
CA SER A 43 7.71 -10.56 23.19
C SER A 43 6.91 -11.53 22.32
N SER A 44 7.59 -12.51 21.75
CA SER A 44 6.96 -13.62 21.01
C SER A 44 6.11 -14.54 21.90
N VAL A 45 6.35 -14.51 23.22
CA VAL A 45 5.60 -15.26 24.23
C VAL A 45 4.55 -14.39 24.93
N ASP A 46 4.24 -13.22 24.40
CA ASP A 46 3.18 -12.38 24.94
C ASP A 46 1.85 -13.13 24.96
N PRO A 47 1.14 -13.17 26.11
CA PRO A 47 -0.05 -13.99 26.30
C PRO A 47 -1.20 -13.60 25.35
N ASN A 48 -1.35 -12.33 25.01
CA ASN A 48 -2.41 -11.86 24.13
C ASN A 48 -2.09 -12.19 22.65
N LEU A 49 -0.81 -12.11 22.27
CA LEU A 49 -0.36 -12.54 20.95
C LEU A 49 -0.57 -14.06 20.78
N LEU A 50 -0.18 -14.85 21.78
CA LEU A 50 -0.39 -16.31 21.75
C LEU A 50 -1.87 -16.66 21.72
N LYS A 51 -2.71 -15.97 22.50
CA LYS A 51 -4.15 -16.15 22.50
C LYS A 51 -4.76 -15.87 21.13
N LEU A 52 -4.35 -14.78 20.47
CA LEU A 52 -4.80 -14.45 19.12
C LEU A 52 -4.36 -15.53 18.12
N ARG A 53 -3.09 -15.91 18.12
CA ARG A 53 -2.59 -16.96 17.21
C ARG A 53 -3.39 -18.24 17.36
N LYS A 54 -3.60 -18.72 18.59
CA LYS A 54 -4.41 -19.90 18.88
C LYS A 54 -5.86 -19.73 18.39
N ALA A 55 -6.48 -18.57 18.61
CA ALA A 55 -7.83 -18.31 18.13
C ALA A 55 -7.92 -18.31 16.59
N LEU A 56 -6.89 -17.84 15.88
CA LEU A 56 -6.84 -17.88 14.42
C LEU A 56 -6.52 -19.27 13.84
N GLU A 57 -6.05 -20.21 14.65
CA GLU A 57 -5.89 -21.62 14.25
C GLU A 57 -7.24 -22.34 14.16
N GLU A 58 -8.26 -21.86 14.86
CA GLU A 58 -9.61 -22.41 14.79
C GLU A 58 -10.18 -22.24 13.37
N PRO A 59 -10.73 -23.31 12.76
CA PRO A 59 -11.19 -23.26 11.37
C PRO A 59 -12.16 -22.11 11.08
N ALA A 60 -13.14 -21.89 11.96
CA ALA A 60 -14.14 -20.83 11.80
C ALA A 60 -13.50 -19.42 11.77
N ASN A 61 -12.56 -19.16 12.67
CA ASN A 61 -11.85 -17.89 12.75
C ASN A 61 -10.89 -17.70 11.56
N ARG A 62 -10.17 -18.76 11.19
CA ARG A 62 -9.28 -18.74 10.03
C ARG A 62 -10.02 -18.45 8.73
N ASP A 63 -11.18 -19.09 8.55
CA ASP A 63 -12.01 -18.88 7.36
C ASP A 63 -12.64 -17.46 7.39
N GLY A 64 -13.14 -17.01 8.54
CA GLY A 64 -13.63 -15.66 8.74
C GLY A 64 -12.58 -14.59 8.44
N PHE A 65 -11.33 -14.83 8.81
CA PHE A 65 -10.19 -13.96 8.55
C PHE A 65 -9.88 -13.87 7.04
N LYS A 66 -9.85 -15.01 6.36
CA LYS A 66 -9.64 -15.10 4.91
C LYS A 66 -10.76 -14.47 4.11
N GLN A 67 -12.02 -14.76 4.46
CA GLN A 67 -13.20 -14.21 3.77
C GLN A 67 -13.22 -12.67 3.78
N ARG A 68 -12.69 -12.06 4.83
CA ARG A 68 -12.59 -10.60 4.95
C ARG A 68 -11.32 -10.02 4.36
N GLY A 69 -10.49 -10.85 3.71
CA GLY A 69 -9.23 -10.43 3.11
C GLY A 69 -8.25 -9.86 4.13
N MET A 70 -8.23 -10.42 5.34
CA MET A 70 -7.33 -9.95 6.40
C MET A 70 -5.94 -10.56 6.24
N VAL A 71 -4.91 -9.81 6.66
CA VAL A 71 -3.51 -10.22 6.71
C VAL A 71 -2.95 -9.89 8.08
N LEU A 72 -2.25 -10.84 8.71
CA LEU A 72 -1.67 -10.65 10.03
C LEU A 72 -0.25 -10.12 9.94
N TYR A 73 -0.03 -8.95 10.50
CA TYR A 73 1.29 -8.41 10.78
C TYR A 73 1.60 -8.53 12.26
N THR A 74 2.79 -8.97 12.59
CA THR A 74 3.27 -9.01 13.98
C THR A 74 4.57 -8.23 14.06
N VAL A 75 4.67 -7.30 14.99
CA VAL A 75 5.90 -6.54 15.26
C VAL A 75 6.31 -6.84 16.70
N ILE A 76 7.46 -7.50 16.84
CA ILE A 76 8.04 -7.86 18.13
C ILE A 76 9.38 -7.14 18.24
N ASN A 77 9.47 -6.16 19.15
CA ASN A 77 10.59 -5.23 19.20
C ASN A 77 10.76 -4.51 17.84
N THR A 78 11.77 -4.87 17.06
CA THR A 78 12.08 -4.32 15.72
C THR A 78 11.99 -5.36 14.62
N ILE A 79 11.46 -6.55 14.93
CA ILE A 79 11.29 -7.65 13.96
C ILE A 79 9.82 -7.69 13.54
N GLY A 80 9.58 -7.42 12.26
CA GLY A 80 8.26 -7.52 11.65
C GLY A 80 8.07 -8.86 10.96
N GLN A 81 6.83 -9.37 11.01
CA GLN A 81 6.40 -10.56 10.28
C GLN A 81 5.09 -10.29 9.57
N ARG A 82 4.88 -10.89 8.42
CA ARG A 82 3.61 -10.93 7.69
C ARG A 82 3.18 -12.40 7.53
N ASP A 83 2.03 -12.76 8.09
CA ASP A 83 1.52 -14.16 8.09
C ASP A 83 2.59 -15.18 8.55
N GLY A 84 3.38 -14.81 9.55
CA GLY A 84 4.45 -15.64 10.12
C GLY A 84 5.75 -15.67 9.31
N LYS A 85 5.87 -14.94 8.21
CA LYS A 85 7.10 -14.76 7.44
C LYS A 85 7.78 -13.46 7.82
N ASP A 86 9.07 -13.49 8.03
CA ASP A 86 9.84 -12.30 8.40
C ASP A 86 9.82 -11.27 7.26
N LEU A 87 9.62 -10.03 7.66
CA LEU A 87 9.82 -8.86 6.79
C LEU A 87 11.29 -8.45 6.83
N ASP A 88 11.75 -7.85 5.74
CA ASP A 88 13.05 -7.20 5.76
C ASP A 88 13.05 -5.99 6.73
N PRO A 89 14.23 -5.55 7.20
CA PRO A 89 14.34 -4.47 8.17
C PRO A 89 13.75 -3.15 7.69
N GLN A 90 13.86 -2.83 6.39
CA GLN A 90 13.32 -1.59 5.82
C GLN A 90 11.80 -1.62 5.81
N ALA A 91 11.19 -2.72 5.37
CA ALA A 91 9.75 -2.92 5.41
C ALA A 91 9.21 -2.85 6.84
N THR A 92 9.91 -3.44 7.81
CA THR A 92 9.54 -3.37 9.23
C THR A 92 9.58 -1.92 9.75
N MET A 93 10.63 -1.17 9.42
CA MET A 93 10.76 0.23 9.85
C MET A 93 9.71 1.13 9.18
N SER A 94 9.38 0.88 7.91
CA SER A 94 8.28 1.58 7.23
C SER A 94 6.94 1.30 7.91
N LEU A 95 6.66 0.04 8.26
CA LEU A 95 5.45 -0.37 8.98
C LEU A 95 5.32 0.37 10.33
N ILE A 96 6.41 0.45 11.11
CA ILE A 96 6.46 1.14 12.40
C ILE A 96 6.19 2.64 12.22
N ARG A 97 6.77 3.24 11.19
CA ARG A 97 6.63 4.67 10.88
C ARG A 97 5.21 5.02 10.43
N ASP A 98 4.64 4.24 9.51
CA ASP A 98 3.30 4.45 8.97
C ASP A 98 2.23 4.42 10.06
N LEU A 99 2.39 3.54 11.02
CA LEU A 99 1.48 3.41 12.14
C LEU A 99 1.78 4.41 13.27
N LYS A 100 2.86 5.21 13.15
CA LYS A 100 3.33 6.14 14.17
C LYS A 100 3.54 5.47 15.52
N LEU A 101 4.13 4.28 15.50
CA LEU A 101 4.40 3.50 16.70
C LEU A 101 5.65 4.06 17.37
N GLY A 102 5.49 4.50 18.64
CA GLY A 102 6.64 4.94 19.44
C GLY A 102 7.56 3.78 19.80
N ALA A 103 8.85 4.08 19.97
CA ALA A 103 9.80 3.15 20.57
C ALA A 103 9.38 2.88 22.02
N GLY A 104 9.11 1.63 22.37
CA GLY A 104 8.63 1.25 23.72
C GLY A 104 7.13 0.98 23.76
N SER A 105 6.54 0.58 22.66
CA SER A 105 5.13 0.29 22.54
C SER A 105 4.72 -0.84 23.48
N SER A 106 3.88 -0.49 24.45
CA SER A 106 2.98 -1.45 25.09
C SER A 106 2.21 -2.19 24.00
N GLN A 107 1.84 -3.43 24.30
CA GLN A 107 1.05 -4.25 23.38
C GLN A 107 -0.12 -3.47 22.78
N LYS A 108 -0.28 -3.56 21.45
CA LYS A 108 -1.29 -2.85 20.71
C LYS A 108 -1.79 -3.66 19.51
N PHE A 109 -3.09 -3.63 19.30
CA PHE A 109 -3.75 -4.18 18.11
C PHE A 109 -4.25 -3.02 17.25
N VAL A 110 -3.92 -3.04 15.97
CA VAL A 110 -4.36 -2.02 15.01
C VAL A 110 -4.96 -2.73 13.80
N LEU A 111 -6.23 -2.51 13.54
CA LEU A 111 -6.91 -2.97 12.34
C LEU A 111 -6.96 -1.83 11.33
N LEU A 112 -6.54 -2.10 10.11
CA LEU A 112 -6.62 -1.18 8.99
C LEU A 112 -7.67 -1.65 7.99
N GLY A 113 -8.36 -0.70 7.37
CA GLY A 113 -9.23 -0.96 6.23
C GLY A 113 -8.44 -1.13 4.92
N LYS A 114 -9.12 -1.52 3.86
CA LYS A 114 -8.55 -1.53 2.51
C LYS A 114 -8.16 -0.13 2.03
N ASP A 115 -8.81 0.90 2.55
CA ASP A 115 -8.46 2.30 2.32
C ASP A 115 -7.12 2.71 2.98
N GLY A 116 -6.56 1.87 3.85
CA GLY A 116 -5.36 2.13 4.63
C GLY A 116 -5.59 2.94 5.90
N GLU A 117 -6.85 3.24 6.23
CA GLU A 117 -7.19 3.95 7.46
C GLU A 117 -7.31 3.02 8.66
N LYS A 118 -7.00 3.54 9.84
CA LYS A 118 -7.21 2.79 11.10
C LYS A 118 -8.71 2.69 11.39
N LYS A 119 -9.21 1.45 11.51
CA LYS A 119 -10.61 1.15 11.87
C LYS A 119 -10.77 0.74 13.33
N LEU A 120 -9.72 0.16 13.90
CA LEU A 120 -9.64 -0.16 15.33
C LEU A 120 -8.21 0.05 15.82
N GLU A 121 -8.05 0.62 17.00
CA GLU A 121 -6.79 0.66 17.73
C GLU A 121 -7.09 0.40 19.21
N GLN A 122 -6.55 -0.70 19.75
CA GLN A 122 -6.80 -1.12 21.12
C GLN A 122 -5.54 -1.68 21.77
N ALA A 123 -5.34 -1.32 23.05
CA ALA A 123 -4.35 -1.97 23.89
C ALA A 123 -4.95 -3.25 24.48
N GLY A 124 -4.12 -4.28 24.62
CA GLY A 124 -4.57 -5.57 25.14
C GLY A 124 -5.20 -6.47 24.06
N TYR A 125 -5.84 -7.57 24.49
CA TYR A 125 -6.38 -8.58 23.61
C TYR A 125 -7.66 -8.11 22.89
N VAL A 126 -7.75 -8.44 21.61
CA VAL A 126 -8.96 -8.25 20.78
C VAL A 126 -9.41 -9.61 20.28
N GLU A 127 -10.68 -9.93 20.46
CA GLU A 127 -11.23 -11.18 19.98
C GLU A 127 -11.48 -11.16 18.46
N PRO A 128 -11.28 -12.29 17.75
CA PRO A 128 -11.58 -12.36 16.31
C PRO A 128 -13.00 -11.91 15.97
N ALA A 129 -13.99 -12.26 16.78
CA ALA A 129 -15.38 -11.86 16.58
C ALA A 129 -15.56 -10.33 16.59
N GLN A 130 -14.83 -9.60 17.43
CA GLN A 130 -14.84 -8.15 17.48
C GLN A 130 -14.21 -7.55 16.22
N LEU A 131 -13.10 -8.11 15.74
CA LEU A 131 -12.47 -7.69 14.49
C LEU A 131 -13.41 -7.89 13.31
N PHE A 132 -14.07 -9.05 13.23
CA PHE A 132 -15.01 -9.37 12.16
C PHE A 132 -16.22 -8.43 12.18
N SER A 133 -16.82 -8.20 13.34
CA SER A 133 -17.97 -7.28 13.44
C SER A 133 -17.58 -5.85 13.08
N THR A 134 -16.38 -5.41 13.44
CA THR A 134 -15.88 -4.08 13.03
C THR A 134 -15.80 -3.97 11.51
N ILE A 135 -15.26 -4.99 10.83
CA ILE A 135 -15.15 -5.00 9.36
C ILE A 135 -16.54 -5.09 8.71
N ASP A 136 -17.43 -5.92 9.25
CA ASP A 136 -18.78 -6.12 8.68
C ASP A 136 -19.65 -4.86 8.77
N GLN A 137 -19.37 -3.97 9.71
CA GLN A 137 -20.03 -2.67 9.89
C GLN A 137 -19.44 -1.55 9.01
N LEU A 138 -18.31 -1.79 8.32
CA LEU A 138 -17.73 -0.77 7.45
C LEU A 138 -18.65 -0.45 6.26
N PRO A 139 -18.63 0.80 5.76
CA PRO A 139 -19.42 1.18 4.59
C PRO A 139 -19.00 0.40 3.34
N ALA A 140 -19.92 0.29 2.37
CA ALA A 140 -19.67 -0.42 1.12
C ALA A 140 -18.47 0.13 0.35
N SER A 141 -18.28 1.45 0.38
CA SER A 141 -17.13 2.12 -0.26
C SER A 141 -15.78 1.60 0.24
N GLU A 142 -15.66 1.25 1.51
CA GLU A 142 -14.44 0.63 2.04
C GLU A 142 -14.35 -0.84 1.63
N LYS A 143 -15.48 -1.56 1.64
CA LYS A 143 -15.51 -2.98 1.25
C LYS A 143 -15.12 -3.17 -0.22
N ASP A 144 -15.50 -2.23 -1.07
CA ASP A 144 -15.25 -2.25 -2.51
C ASP A 144 -13.96 -1.48 -2.90
N ALA A 145 -13.24 -0.92 -1.91
CA ALA A 145 -11.98 -0.23 -2.17
C ALA A 145 -11.01 -1.18 -2.90
N THR A 146 -10.70 -0.83 -4.14
CA THR A 146 -9.69 -1.50 -4.94
C THR A 146 -8.44 -0.63 -4.95
N ALA A 147 -7.26 -1.23 -4.93
CA ALA A 147 -6.02 -0.48 -5.06
C ALA A 147 -6.13 0.45 -6.29
N PRO A 148 -5.84 1.75 -6.17
CA PRO A 148 -5.63 2.56 -7.35
C PRO A 148 -4.58 1.84 -8.18
N ALA A 149 -4.89 1.59 -9.46
CA ALA A 149 -3.91 1.03 -10.38
C ALA A 149 -2.66 1.89 -10.26
N ILE A 150 -1.57 1.31 -9.76
CA ILE A 150 -0.26 1.96 -9.84
C ILE A 150 -0.08 2.14 -11.33
N ALA A 151 -0.14 3.38 -11.81
CA ALA A 151 0.11 3.69 -13.21
C ALA A 151 1.49 3.08 -13.50
N ALA A 152 1.49 1.96 -14.24
CA ALA A 152 2.72 1.45 -14.80
C ALA A 152 3.36 2.64 -15.53
N PRO A 153 4.67 2.89 -15.38
CA PRO A 153 5.32 3.95 -16.11
C PRO A 153 4.97 3.73 -17.58
N ALA A 154 4.27 4.70 -18.17
CA ALA A 154 3.87 4.66 -19.57
C ALA A 154 5.14 4.36 -20.36
N ALA A 155 5.20 3.17 -20.96
CA ALA A 155 6.20 2.86 -21.95
C ALA A 155 6.05 3.94 -23.01
N GLN A 156 7.04 4.82 -23.10
CA GLN A 156 7.13 5.82 -24.15
C GLN A 156 7.24 5.03 -25.44
N GLU A 157 6.14 4.95 -26.19
CA GLU A 157 6.18 4.52 -27.57
C GLU A 157 7.12 5.46 -28.31
N PRO A 158 8.16 4.96 -29.01
CA PRO A 158 9.00 5.81 -29.83
C PRO A 158 8.13 6.34 -30.98
N GLY A 159 7.95 7.66 -30.98
CA GLY A 159 7.16 8.38 -31.96
C GLY A 159 7.46 7.98 -33.40
N SER A 160 6.50 7.43 -34.07
CA SER A 160 6.50 7.25 -35.52
C SER A 160 6.43 8.63 -36.18
N LYS A 161 7.55 9.05 -36.75
CA LYS A 161 7.59 10.18 -37.68
C LYS A 161 6.90 9.74 -38.99
N PRO A 162 6.04 10.55 -39.60
CA PRO A 162 5.49 10.28 -40.90
C PRO A 162 6.59 10.44 -41.98
N GLY A 163 7.06 9.34 -42.51
CA GLY A 163 7.99 9.31 -43.62
C GLY A 163 7.28 9.68 -44.94
N LYS A 164 7.82 10.70 -45.55
CA LYS A 164 7.51 11.29 -46.84
C LYS A 164 7.62 10.24 -47.98
N ALA A 165 6.60 10.14 -48.83
CA ALA A 165 6.58 9.35 -50.01
C ALA A 165 7.79 9.63 -50.92
N ALA A 166 8.46 8.58 -51.36
CA ALA A 166 9.42 8.63 -52.45
C ALA A 166 9.05 7.56 -53.50
N LYS A 167 9.03 8.01 -54.72
CA LYS A 167 8.64 7.48 -56.01
C LYS A 167 9.40 6.21 -56.39
N PRO A 168 8.84 5.34 -57.25
CA PRO A 168 9.46 4.08 -57.64
C PRO A 168 10.55 4.31 -58.71
N SER A 169 11.71 3.67 -58.52
CA SER A 169 12.77 3.59 -59.50
C SER A 169 12.98 2.13 -59.91
N LYS A 170 12.64 1.90 -61.17
CA LYS A 170 13.12 1.06 -62.23
C LYS A 170 14.11 -0.09 -61.92
N ALA A 171 13.68 -1.30 -62.27
CA ALA A 171 14.46 -2.50 -62.27
C ALA A 171 15.65 -2.48 -63.28
N PRO A 172 16.77 -3.13 -62.97
CA PRO A 172 17.73 -3.56 -64.00
C PRO A 172 17.48 -5.01 -64.38
N GLN A 173 17.64 -5.25 -65.67
CA GLN A 173 17.56 -6.54 -66.35
C GLN A 173 18.82 -7.41 -66.08
N PRO A 174 18.74 -8.74 -66.30
CA PRO A 174 19.86 -9.66 -66.16
C PRO A 174 20.79 -9.58 -67.38
N LEU A 175 22.08 -9.73 -67.12
CA LEU A 175 23.11 -10.01 -68.12
C LEU A 175 23.46 -11.47 -68.03
N ASP A 176 23.28 -12.14 -69.23
CA ASP A 176 23.90 -13.41 -69.52
C ASP A 176 25.42 -13.28 -69.61
N ASP A 177 26.14 -14.24 -69.08
CA ASP A 177 27.22 -15.05 -69.61
C ASP A 177 27.71 -16.05 -68.57
#